data_9bec3bec24be17fdbbd1f0f768187a8a
#
_entry.id   9bec3bec24be17fdbbd1f0f768187a8a
#
_cell.length_a   1.000
_cell.length_b   1.000
_cell.length_c   1.000
_cell.angle_alpha   90.00
_cell.angle_beta   90.00
_cell.angle_gamma   90.00
#
_symmetry.space_group_name_H-M   'P 1'
#
loop_
_entity.id
_entity.type
_entity.pdbx_description
1 polymer ?
#
loop_
_entity_poly.entity_id
_entity_poly.type
_entity_poly.pdbx_seq_one_letter_code
_entity_poly.pdbx_strand_id
1 'polypeptide(L)'
;AEFAGISIFLFPIVFYVIRCVNLTQQICNNDYMWLKQTDKPLYPEILWSRPENRNGAGRLLIIGGNTHAIAASATAFAAAEVAGAGAVRVILPDHVRKTFGKFLPEAFFAPSTPSGSFGTSALAELLSQADWADAVLLAGDFGRNSETASMIEKFVFKYDGLLCITQDTVEYCYNFAVKLVVRPNTLIVGSFAQIQRLATSSKAPKSLQFNDGLVRNVGA
;
A
#
# COMPACT_ATOMS: atom_id res chain seq x y z
N ALA A 1 -15.01 8.74 -17.88
CA ALA A 1 -14.69 10.00 -17.18
C ALA A 1 -14.40 9.78 -15.68
N GLU A 2 -14.62 8.58 -15.13
CA GLU A 2 -14.42 8.27 -13.68
C GLU A 2 -13.02 7.71 -13.33
N PHE A 3 -12.19 7.42 -14.32
CA PHE A 3 -10.84 6.91 -14.07
C PHE A 3 -9.78 7.98 -13.74
N ALA A 4 -10.08 9.26 -13.95
CA ALA A 4 -9.13 10.34 -13.71
C ALA A 4 -8.88 10.64 -12.21
N GLY A 5 -9.81 10.27 -11.31
CA GLY A 5 -9.70 10.55 -9.88
C GLY A 5 -8.74 9.64 -9.12
N ILE A 6 -8.59 8.39 -9.54
CA ILE A 6 -7.75 7.41 -8.84
C ILE A 6 -6.26 7.62 -9.14
N SER A 7 -5.95 8.06 -10.37
CA SER A 7 -4.56 8.31 -10.80
C SER A 7 -3.91 9.48 -10.07
N ILE A 8 -4.69 10.50 -9.69
CA ILE A 8 -4.17 11.71 -9.02
C ILE A 8 -3.80 11.43 -7.57
N PHE A 9 -4.45 10.47 -6.90
CA PHE A 9 -4.15 10.13 -5.51
C PHE A 9 -2.97 9.14 -5.34
N LEU A 10 -2.68 8.31 -6.33
CA LEU A 10 -1.55 7.39 -6.29
C LEU A 10 -0.21 8.10 -6.56
N PHE A 11 -0.21 9.16 -7.32
CA PHE A 11 0.99 9.91 -7.69
C PHE A 11 1.77 10.49 -6.49
N PRO A 12 1.13 11.14 -5.51
CA PRO A 12 1.81 11.58 -4.29
C PRO A 12 2.21 10.44 -3.37
N ILE A 13 1.42 9.35 -3.35
CA ILE A 13 1.60 8.24 -2.41
C ILE A 13 2.85 7.40 -2.72
N VAL A 14 3.09 7.08 -3.98
CA VAL A 14 4.29 6.33 -4.39
C VAL A 14 5.56 7.14 -4.12
N PHE A 15 5.53 8.45 -4.34
CA PHE A 15 6.65 9.34 -4.01
C PHE A 15 6.86 9.47 -2.51
N TYR A 16 5.78 9.45 -1.72
CA TYR A 16 5.81 9.53 -0.27
C TYR A 16 6.36 8.24 0.36
N VAL A 17 5.98 7.08 -0.18
CA VAL A 17 6.46 5.76 0.27
C VAL A 17 7.98 5.63 0.12
N ILE A 18 8.56 6.16 -0.94
CA ILE A 18 10.01 6.06 -1.21
C ILE A 18 10.86 6.92 -0.24
N ARG A 19 10.27 7.91 0.43
CA ARG A 19 11.02 8.88 1.24
C ARG A 19 10.60 9.07 2.70
N CYS A 20 9.57 8.38 3.16
CA CYS A 20 9.07 8.50 4.54
C CYS A 20 10.03 8.01 5.65
N VAL A 21 11.17 7.42 5.31
CA VAL A 21 12.12 6.93 6.33
C VAL A 21 12.61 8.04 7.26
N ASN A 22 12.71 9.29 6.79
CA ASN A 22 13.17 10.42 7.62
C ASN A 22 12.03 11.31 8.18
N LEU A 23 10.84 11.26 7.60
CA LEU A 23 9.71 12.09 8.03
C LEU A 23 8.83 11.43 9.10
N THR A 24 8.83 10.10 9.18
CA THR A 24 8.06 9.36 10.19
C THR A 24 8.50 9.72 11.63
N GLN A 25 9.76 10.02 11.86
CA GLN A 25 10.22 10.48 13.19
C GLN A 25 9.73 11.89 13.57
N GLN A 26 9.47 12.76 12.61
CA GLN A 26 8.94 14.10 12.89
C GLN A 26 7.41 14.12 13.06
N ILE A 27 6.69 13.23 12.41
CA ILE A 27 5.22 13.15 12.49
C ILE A 27 4.76 12.49 13.78
N CYS A 28 5.54 11.57 14.35
CA CYS A 28 5.18 10.89 15.61
C CYS A 28 5.26 11.75 16.87
N ASN A 29 5.80 12.95 16.79
CA ASN A 29 6.01 13.82 17.97
C ASN A 29 4.98 14.95 18.13
N ASN A 30 3.97 15.05 17.28
CA ASN A 30 2.99 16.12 17.40
C ASN A 30 1.55 15.62 17.17
N ASP A 31 0.67 16.12 18.03
CA ASP A 31 -0.79 15.97 18.03
C ASP A 31 -1.40 15.55 16.69
N TYR A 32 -2.38 14.64 16.75
CA TYR A 32 -3.19 14.14 15.62
C TYR A 32 -3.70 15.30 14.76
N MET A 33 -2.92 15.70 13.76
CA MET A 33 -3.24 16.83 12.91
C MET A 33 -3.80 16.31 11.58
N TRP A 34 -5.03 16.70 11.30
CA TRP A 34 -5.65 16.47 9.99
C TRP A 34 -5.11 17.47 9.00
N LEU A 35 -4.49 16.99 7.92
CA LEU A 35 -4.05 17.82 6.81
C LEU A 35 -5.01 17.65 5.65
N LYS A 36 -5.54 18.76 5.14
CA LYS A 36 -6.38 18.80 3.96
C LYS A 36 -5.55 19.31 2.78
N GLN A 37 -5.58 18.58 1.67
CA GLN A 37 -4.99 19.03 0.41
C GLN A 37 -5.78 20.24 -0.10
N THR A 38 -5.07 21.32 -0.37
CA THR A 38 -5.57 22.52 -1.03
C THR A 38 -4.84 22.71 -2.37
N ASP A 39 -4.95 23.87 -2.98
CA ASP A 39 -4.18 24.21 -4.21
C ASP A 39 -2.67 24.29 -3.95
N LYS A 40 -2.25 24.42 -2.70
CA LYS A 40 -0.84 24.38 -2.29
C LYS A 40 -0.43 22.96 -1.90
N PRO A 41 0.75 22.49 -2.31
CA PRO A 41 1.22 21.16 -1.89
C PRO A 41 1.38 21.11 -0.38
N LEU A 42 0.93 20.01 0.25
CA LEU A 42 1.08 19.79 1.69
C LEU A 42 2.55 19.68 2.13
N TYR A 43 3.41 19.20 1.25
CA TYR A 43 4.83 18.95 1.50
C TYR A 43 5.67 19.54 0.36
N PRO A 44 5.85 20.88 0.29
CA PRO A 44 6.57 21.52 -0.82
C PRO A 44 8.05 21.11 -0.89
N GLU A 45 8.65 20.73 0.22
CA GLU A 45 10.03 20.24 0.32
C GLU A 45 10.28 18.96 -0.49
N ILE A 46 9.26 18.15 -0.76
CA ILE A 46 9.39 16.96 -1.61
C ILE A 46 9.82 17.33 -3.02
N LEU A 47 9.43 18.49 -3.53
CA LEU A 47 9.80 18.96 -4.87
C LEU A 47 11.31 19.18 -4.99
N TRP A 48 11.94 19.69 -3.94
CA TRP A 48 13.37 19.95 -3.87
C TRP A 48 14.20 18.71 -3.57
N SER A 49 13.55 17.70 -3.08
CA SER A 49 14.17 16.46 -2.65
C SER A 49 14.13 15.35 -3.71
N ARG A 50 13.80 15.67 -4.95
CA ARG A 50 13.75 14.68 -6.03
C ARG A 50 15.16 14.13 -6.29
N PRO A 51 15.30 12.80 -6.43
CA PRO A 51 16.59 12.23 -6.82
C PRO A 51 16.98 12.71 -8.22
N GLU A 52 18.24 13.05 -8.40
CA GLU A 52 18.76 13.53 -9.70
C GLU A 52 18.81 12.42 -10.76
N ASN A 53 18.86 11.18 -10.30
CA ASN A 53 18.92 10.02 -11.20
C ASN A 53 18.05 8.87 -10.69
N ARG A 54 17.71 7.98 -11.61
CA ARG A 54 16.83 6.82 -11.32
C ARG A 54 17.41 5.87 -10.26
N ASN A 55 18.72 5.71 -10.20
CA ASN A 55 19.35 4.79 -9.24
C ASN A 55 19.17 5.25 -7.78
N GLY A 56 19.04 6.56 -7.55
CA GLY A 56 18.78 7.12 -6.23
C GLY A 56 17.30 7.21 -5.86
N ALA A 57 16.38 6.81 -6.76
CA ALA A 57 14.94 7.02 -6.57
C ALA A 57 14.22 5.91 -5.78
N GLY A 58 14.96 4.94 -5.24
CA GLY A 58 14.42 3.87 -4.40
C GLY A 58 13.82 2.70 -5.18
N ARG A 59 13.63 1.59 -4.47
CA ARG A 59 13.16 0.30 -4.98
C ARG A 59 11.80 -0.02 -4.38
N LEU A 60 10.80 -0.20 -5.22
CA LEU A 60 9.43 -0.52 -4.81
C LEU A 60 9.08 -1.96 -5.16
N LEU A 61 8.57 -2.69 -4.18
CA LEU A 61 7.95 -3.98 -4.40
C LEU A 61 6.43 -3.84 -4.34
N ILE A 62 5.73 -4.29 -5.38
CA ILE A 62 4.28 -4.33 -5.45
C ILE A 62 3.83 -5.77 -5.32
N ILE A 63 2.95 -6.04 -4.36
CA ILE A 63 2.36 -7.36 -4.12
C ILE A 63 0.86 -7.24 -4.30
N GLY A 64 0.25 -8.10 -5.10
CA GLY A 64 -1.20 -8.11 -5.29
C GLY A 64 -1.63 -8.99 -6.46
N GLY A 65 -2.93 -9.03 -6.68
CA GLY A 65 -3.54 -9.79 -7.75
C GLY A 65 -4.00 -11.18 -7.36
N ASN A 66 -4.88 -11.72 -8.16
CA ASN A 66 -5.41 -13.08 -8.12
C ASN A 66 -5.74 -13.54 -9.54
N THR A 67 -6.25 -14.78 -9.67
CA THR A 67 -6.58 -15.37 -11.00
C THR A 67 -7.57 -14.55 -11.83
N HIS A 68 -8.41 -13.75 -11.19
CA HIS A 68 -9.48 -12.99 -11.86
C HIS A 68 -9.16 -11.50 -12.03
N ALA A 69 -8.24 -10.97 -11.23
CA ALA A 69 -7.92 -9.54 -11.22
C ALA A 69 -6.44 -9.29 -10.91
N ILE A 70 -5.80 -8.47 -11.72
CA ILE A 70 -4.44 -7.95 -11.52
C ILE A 70 -4.40 -6.43 -11.74
N ALA A 71 -5.56 -5.81 -11.90
CA ALA A 71 -5.65 -4.41 -12.30
C ALA A 71 -5.01 -3.46 -11.27
N ALA A 72 -5.17 -3.74 -9.98
CA ALA A 72 -4.57 -2.95 -8.92
C ALA A 72 -3.03 -2.97 -9.01
N SER A 73 -2.43 -4.15 -9.19
CA SER A 73 -0.97 -4.30 -9.34
C SER A 73 -0.44 -3.65 -10.61
N ALA A 74 -1.15 -3.81 -11.74
CA ALA A 74 -0.76 -3.20 -13.01
C ALA A 74 -0.85 -1.67 -12.97
N THR A 75 -1.91 -1.13 -12.37
CA THR A 75 -2.08 0.32 -12.20
C THR A 75 -1.02 0.88 -11.26
N ALA A 76 -0.72 0.18 -10.17
CA ALA A 76 0.32 0.57 -9.24
C ALA A 76 1.71 0.58 -9.90
N PHE A 77 2.01 -0.42 -10.74
CA PHE A 77 3.25 -0.48 -11.50
C PHE A 77 3.38 0.72 -12.45
N ALA A 78 2.36 0.97 -13.27
CA ALA A 78 2.36 2.12 -14.18
C ALA A 78 2.49 3.46 -13.44
N ALA A 79 1.80 3.61 -12.30
CA ALA A 79 1.90 4.81 -11.47
C ALA A 79 3.31 4.99 -10.88
N ALA A 80 3.95 3.91 -10.44
CA ALA A 80 5.32 3.93 -9.91
C ALA A 80 6.35 4.35 -10.97
N GLU A 81 6.23 3.84 -12.19
CA GLU A 81 7.08 4.24 -13.32
C GLU A 81 6.93 5.73 -13.65
N VAL A 82 5.67 6.22 -13.74
CA VAL A 82 5.39 7.64 -13.99
C VAL A 82 5.87 8.53 -12.84
N ALA A 83 5.77 8.05 -11.60
CA ALA A 83 6.27 8.75 -10.42
C ALA A 83 7.80 8.82 -10.36
N GLY A 84 8.51 8.05 -11.19
CA GLY A 84 9.96 8.05 -11.26
C GLY A 84 10.61 7.15 -10.21
N ALA A 85 9.98 6.04 -9.82
CA ALA A 85 10.62 5.03 -8.99
C ALA A 85 11.90 4.49 -9.66
N GLY A 86 12.93 4.25 -8.85
CA GLY A 86 14.23 3.79 -9.35
C GLY A 86 14.16 2.40 -9.96
N ALA A 87 13.55 1.48 -9.23
CA ALA A 87 13.26 0.15 -9.71
C ALA A 87 11.94 -0.34 -9.10
N VAL A 88 11.13 -1.02 -9.91
CA VAL A 88 9.83 -1.56 -9.48
C VAL A 88 9.79 -3.05 -9.78
N ARG A 89 9.41 -3.84 -8.80
CA ARG A 89 9.09 -5.26 -8.96
C ARG A 89 7.63 -5.52 -8.64
N VAL A 90 7.02 -6.44 -9.37
CA VAL A 90 5.65 -6.88 -9.10
C VAL A 90 5.68 -8.37 -8.77
N ILE A 91 5.01 -8.77 -7.71
CA ILE A 91 4.79 -10.18 -7.40
C ILE A 91 3.31 -10.51 -7.58
N LEU A 92 3.06 -11.54 -8.36
CA LEU A 92 1.73 -12.08 -8.65
C LEU A 92 1.65 -13.55 -8.20
N PRO A 93 0.45 -14.10 -7.99
CA PRO A 93 0.29 -15.54 -7.79
C PRO A 93 0.75 -16.32 -9.03
N ASP A 94 1.40 -17.47 -8.85
CA ASP A 94 1.94 -18.27 -9.96
C ASP A 94 0.85 -18.81 -10.91
N HIS A 95 -0.38 -18.93 -10.43
CA HIS A 95 -1.53 -19.32 -11.24
C HIS A 95 -1.74 -18.42 -12.46
N VAL A 96 -1.44 -17.13 -12.34
CA VAL A 96 -1.61 -16.15 -13.43
C VAL A 96 -0.43 -16.08 -14.40
N ARG A 97 0.66 -16.81 -14.14
CA ARG A 97 1.90 -16.79 -14.95
C ARG A 97 1.64 -17.07 -16.42
N LYS A 98 0.80 -18.08 -16.73
CA LYS A 98 0.50 -18.46 -18.11
C LYS A 98 -0.26 -17.37 -18.87
N THR A 99 -1.13 -16.64 -18.17
CA THR A 99 -2.02 -15.64 -18.77
C THR A 99 -1.31 -14.29 -18.90
N PHE A 100 -0.63 -13.85 -17.86
CA PHE A 100 -0.09 -12.48 -17.77
C PHE A 100 1.43 -12.38 -17.83
N GLY A 101 2.17 -13.49 -17.73
CA GLY A 101 3.63 -13.47 -17.71
C GLY A 101 4.26 -12.91 -19.00
N LYS A 102 3.55 -12.92 -20.12
CA LYS A 102 3.99 -12.29 -21.37
C LYS A 102 3.83 -10.77 -21.39
N PHE A 103 2.88 -10.26 -20.63
CA PHE A 103 2.56 -8.82 -20.56
C PHE A 103 3.35 -8.10 -19.46
N LEU A 104 3.84 -8.85 -18.48
CA LEU A 104 4.63 -8.35 -17.36
C LEU A 104 5.91 -9.18 -17.23
N PRO A 105 6.88 -8.99 -18.12
CA PRO A 105 8.12 -9.81 -18.16
C PRO A 105 8.98 -9.64 -16.89
N GLU A 106 8.82 -8.55 -16.18
CA GLU A 106 9.52 -8.26 -14.92
C GLU A 106 8.72 -8.70 -13.67
N ALA A 107 7.59 -9.41 -13.85
CA ALA A 107 6.82 -9.91 -12.72
C ALA A 107 7.45 -11.18 -12.13
N PHE A 108 7.56 -11.18 -10.82
CA PHE A 108 7.86 -12.36 -10.03
C PHE A 108 6.57 -13.11 -9.70
N PHE A 109 6.70 -14.40 -9.42
CA PHE A 109 5.54 -15.24 -9.15
C PHE A 109 5.77 -16.05 -7.89
N ALA A 110 4.82 -15.98 -6.96
CA ALA A 110 4.84 -16.71 -5.70
C ALA A 110 3.75 -17.79 -5.67
N PRO A 111 3.93 -18.83 -4.85
CA PRO A 111 2.98 -19.94 -4.76
C PRO A 111 1.55 -19.50 -4.51
N SER A 112 0.60 -20.07 -5.25
CA SER A 112 -0.81 -19.77 -5.12
C SER A 112 -1.60 -20.94 -4.52
N THR A 113 -2.79 -20.59 -4.00
CA THR A 113 -3.83 -21.55 -3.66
C THR A 113 -4.45 -22.16 -4.92
N PRO A 114 -5.18 -23.27 -4.83
CA PRO A 114 -5.94 -23.80 -5.95
C PRO A 114 -6.97 -22.81 -6.54
N SER A 115 -7.42 -21.84 -5.75
CA SER A 115 -8.31 -20.76 -6.20
C SER A 115 -7.59 -19.60 -6.90
N GLY A 116 -6.26 -19.70 -7.06
CA GLY A 116 -5.47 -18.70 -7.79
C GLY A 116 -5.19 -17.40 -7.02
N SER A 117 -5.33 -17.40 -5.71
CA SER A 117 -4.87 -16.34 -4.81
C SER A 117 -3.56 -16.73 -4.14
N PHE A 118 -2.88 -15.83 -3.44
CA PHE A 118 -1.66 -16.18 -2.72
C PHE A 118 -1.91 -17.22 -1.63
N GLY A 119 -1.11 -18.28 -1.61
CA GLY A 119 -1.10 -19.28 -0.55
C GLY A 119 -0.22 -18.88 0.63
N THR A 120 -0.35 -19.57 1.77
CA THR A 120 0.55 -19.36 2.92
C THR A 120 2.00 -19.72 2.61
N SER A 121 2.24 -20.60 1.66
CA SER A 121 3.58 -20.96 1.16
C SER A 121 4.28 -19.81 0.41
N ALA A 122 3.53 -18.81 -0.07
CA ALA A 122 4.09 -17.63 -0.72
C ALA A 122 4.89 -16.74 0.25
N LEU A 123 4.64 -16.83 1.56
CA LEU A 123 5.19 -15.92 2.56
C LEU A 123 6.72 -15.83 2.50
N ALA A 124 7.42 -16.95 2.33
CA ALA A 124 8.88 -16.98 2.29
C ALA A 124 9.42 -16.20 1.07
N GLU A 125 8.82 -16.41 -0.10
CA GLU A 125 9.20 -15.70 -1.32
C GLU A 125 8.89 -14.21 -1.22
N LEU A 126 7.71 -13.85 -0.69
CA LEU A 126 7.32 -12.44 -0.49
C LEU A 126 8.30 -11.70 0.43
N LEU A 127 8.73 -12.33 1.53
CA LEU A 127 9.72 -11.74 2.44
C LEU A 127 11.09 -11.61 1.79
N SER A 128 11.55 -12.65 1.06
CA SER A 128 12.82 -12.60 0.35
C SER A 128 12.87 -11.49 -0.69
N GLN A 129 11.77 -11.26 -1.42
CA GLN A 129 11.69 -10.14 -2.38
C GLN A 129 11.53 -8.79 -1.66
N ALA A 130 10.90 -8.76 -0.49
CA ALA A 130 10.76 -7.55 0.31
C ALA A 130 12.10 -7.05 0.87
N ASP A 131 13.05 -7.96 1.16
CA ASP A 131 14.41 -7.60 1.59
C ASP A 131 15.18 -6.79 0.54
N TRP A 132 14.84 -6.96 -0.73
CA TRP A 132 15.42 -6.16 -1.81
C TRP A 132 14.87 -4.74 -1.86
N ALA A 133 13.63 -4.53 -1.41
CA ALA A 133 12.88 -3.29 -1.61
C ALA A 133 13.12 -2.28 -0.47
N ASP A 134 13.11 -1.01 -0.80
CA ASP A 134 13.10 0.07 0.18
C ASP A 134 11.69 0.32 0.71
N ALA A 135 10.66 -0.08 -0.06
CA ALA A 135 9.25 -0.03 0.33
C ALA A 135 8.45 -1.14 -0.32
N VAL A 136 7.38 -1.58 0.36
CA VAL A 136 6.43 -2.57 -0.14
C VAL A 136 5.04 -1.96 -0.24
N LEU A 137 4.36 -2.20 -1.35
CA LEU A 137 2.98 -1.83 -1.59
C LEU A 137 2.12 -3.10 -1.70
N LEU A 138 1.18 -3.28 -0.80
CA LEU A 138 0.09 -4.24 -0.94
C LEU A 138 -1.01 -3.57 -1.76
N ALA A 139 -1.04 -3.87 -3.06
CA ALA A 139 -1.81 -3.11 -4.03
C ALA A 139 -3.30 -3.47 -4.06
N GLY A 140 -3.66 -4.68 -3.63
CA GLY A 140 -5.03 -5.17 -3.68
C GLY A 140 -5.24 -6.32 -4.67
N ASP A 141 -6.50 -6.60 -4.99
CA ASP A 141 -6.92 -7.71 -5.83
C ASP A 141 -6.50 -9.09 -5.28
N PHE A 142 -6.40 -9.24 -3.96
CA PHE A 142 -5.99 -10.52 -3.35
C PHE A 142 -7.06 -11.62 -3.40
N GLY A 143 -8.28 -11.28 -3.81
CA GLY A 143 -9.44 -12.18 -3.77
C GLY A 143 -9.99 -12.37 -2.36
N ARG A 144 -10.98 -13.26 -2.20
CA ARG A 144 -11.61 -13.52 -0.89
C ARG A 144 -11.26 -14.93 -0.41
N ASN A 145 -10.05 -15.09 0.09
CA ASN A 145 -9.55 -16.38 0.56
C ASN A 145 -8.97 -16.24 1.97
N SER A 146 -9.38 -17.13 2.89
CA SER A 146 -8.92 -17.13 4.28
C SER A 146 -7.43 -17.44 4.42
N GLU A 147 -6.88 -18.28 3.53
CA GLU A 147 -5.46 -18.60 3.51
C GLU A 147 -4.64 -17.37 3.12
N THR A 148 -5.10 -16.62 2.11
CA THR A 148 -4.51 -15.34 1.71
C THR A 148 -4.58 -14.31 2.84
N ALA A 149 -5.71 -14.24 3.56
CA ALA A 149 -5.83 -13.38 4.74
C ALA A 149 -4.79 -13.70 5.82
N SER A 150 -4.60 -14.99 6.12
CA SER A 150 -3.56 -15.44 7.07
C SER A 150 -2.15 -15.14 6.57
N MET A 151 -1.90 -15.26 5.26
CA MET A 151 -0.62 -14.92 4.65
C MET A 151 -0.34 -13.42 4.79
N ILE A 152 -1.33 -12.56 4.46
CA ILE A 152 -1.20 -11.09 4.58
C ILE A 152 -0.92 -10.70 6.03
N GLU A 153 -1.65 -11.25 7.00
CA GLU A 153 -1.41 -10.98 8.42
C GLU A 153 0.03 -11.33 8.81
N LYS A 154 0.49 -12.53 8.45
CA LYS A 154 1.86 -12.97 8.75
C LYS A 154 2.92 -12.11 8.07
N PHE A 155 2.68 -11.70 6.83
CA PHE A 155 3.58 -10.82 6.09
C PHE A 155 3.69 -9.45 6.77
N VAL A 156 2.57 -8.81 7.08
CA VAL A 156 2.52 -7.49 7.73
C VAL A 156 3.31 -7.46 9.04
N PHE A 157 3.28 -8.55 9.83
CA PHE A 157 3.99 -8.60 11.11
C PHE A 157 5.42 -9.15 11.05
N LYS A 158 5.82 -9.74 9.95
CA LYS A 158 7.21 -10.20 9.76
C LYS A 158 8.07 -9.21 8.98
N TYR A 159 7.46 -8.36 8.17
CA TYR A 159 8.15 -7.34 7.42
C TYR A 159 8.22 -6.04 8.23
N ASP A 160 9.42 -5.60 8.60
CA ASP A 160 9.63 -4.41 9.45
C ASP A 160 9.84 -3.12 8.65
N GLY A 161 10.00 -3.22 7.33
CA GLY A 161 10.24 -2.08 6.44
C GLY A 161 8.99 -1.21 6.21
N LEU A 162 9.15 -0.24 5.32
CA LEU A 162 8.08 0.67 4.94
C LEU A 162 7.00 -0.06 4.15
N LEU A 163 5.78 -0.07 4.68
CA LEU A 163 4.64 -0.79 4.13
C LEU A 163 3.50 0.17 3.79
N CYS A 164 3.04 0.09 2.55
CA CYS A 164 1.82 0.76 2.12
C CYS A 164 0.72 -0.27 1.86
N ILE A 165 -0.46 -0.05 2.44
CA ILE A 165 -1.63 -0.93 2.31
C ILE A 165 -2.73 -0.14 1.61
N THR A 166 -3.25 -0.67 0.51
CA THR A 166 -4.25 0.03 -0.30
C THR A 166 -5.42 -0.87 -0.70
N GLN A 167 -6.48 -0.26 -1.21
CA GLN A 167 -7.62 -0.94 -1.83
C GLN A 167 -8.31 -1.92 -0.87
N ASP A 168 -8.69 -3.08 -1.38
CA ASP A 168 -9.33 -4.17 -0.65
C ASP A 168 -8.41 -4.82 0.39
N THR A 169 -7.10 -4.63 0.30
CA THR A 169 -6.16 -5.11 1.32
C THR A 169 -6.45 -4.52 2.70
N VAL A 170 -6.97 -3.30 2.76
CA VAL A 170 -7.39 -2.67 4.03
C VAL A 170 -8.48 -3.49 4.74
N GLU A 171 -9.34 -4.18 3.98
CA GLU A 171 -10.40 -5.00 4.55
C GLU A 171 -9.87 -6.23 5.28
N TYR A 172 -8.79 -6.83 4.78
CA TYR A 172 -8.12 -7.94 5.48
C TYR A 172 -7.55 -7.51 6.83
N CYS A 173 -7.17 -6.23 6.96
CA CYS A 173 -6.55 -5.69 8.14
C CYS A 173 -7.52 -5.48 9.33
N TYR A 174 -8.82 -5.52 9.12
CA TYR A 174 -9.80 -5.33 10.20
C TYR A 174 -9.65 -6.35 11.34
N ASN A 175 -9.27 -7.59 11.02
CA ASN A 175 -9.14 -8.66 12.00
C ASN A 175 -7.94 -8.46 12.95
N PHE A 176 -6.92 -7.72 12.52
CA PHE A 176 -5.73 -7.44 13.32
C PHE A 176 -5.44 -5.94 13.48
N ALA A 177 -6.48 -5.12 13.31
CA ALA A 177 -6.39 -3.65 13.33
C ALA A 177 -5.71 -3.11 14.59
N VAL A 178 -5.97 -3.69 15.77
CA VAL A 178 -5.33 -3.27 17.05
C VAL A 178 -3.81 -3.32 16.98
N LYS A 179 -3.26 -4.36 16.36
CA LYS A 179 -1.80 -4.51 16.20
C LYS A 179 -1.26 -3.65 15.06
N LEU A 180 -2.06 -3.50 13.99
CA LEU A 180 -1.64 -2.75 12.80
C LEU A 180 -1.44 -1.27 13.10
N VAL A 181 -2.33 -0.65 13.87
CA VAL A 181 -2.25 0.80 14.15
C VAL A 181 -1.05 1.21 14.99
N VAL A 182 -0.42 0.26 15.68
CA VAL A 182 0.81 0.49 16.45
C VAL A 182 2.07 0.08 15.69
N ARG A 183 1.93 -0.50 14.50
CA ARG A 183 3.06 -0.88 13.67
C ARG A 183 3.73 0.37 13.10
N PRO A 184 5.03 0.58 13.33
CA PRO A 184 5.75 1.69 12.71
C PRO A 184 5.85 1.51 11.18
N ASN A 185 6.27 2.55 10.49
CA ASN A 185 6.55 2.53 9.04
C ASN A 185 5.39 1.98 8.20
N THR A 186 4.14 2.31 8.57
CA THR A 186 2.95 1.83 7.87
C THR A 186 2.10 2.99 7.38
N LEU A 187 1.80 2.98 6.09
CA LEU A 187 0.88 3.90 5.44
C LEU A 187 -0.37 3.12 5.01
N ILE A 188 -1.54 3.59 5.40
CA ILE A 188 -2.81 2.98 5.02
C ILE A 188 -3.57 3.98 4.15
N VAL A 189 -3.94 3.55 2.96
CA VAL A 189 -4.69 4.34 1.98
C VAL A 189 -5.98 3.62 1.65
N GLY A 190 -7.08 4.23 2.00
CA GLY A 190 -8.40 3.65 1.78
C GLY A 190 -9.48 4.71 1.63
N SER A 191 -10.66 4.29 1.27
CA SER A 191 -11.85 5.13 1.33
C SER A 191 -12.14 5.55 2.78
N PHE A 192 -12.88 6.63 2.94
CA PHE A 192 -13.29 7.09 4.26
C PHE A 192 -14.00 5.98 5.07
N ALA A 193 -14.88 5.22 4.42
CA ALA A 193 -15.58 4.10 5.05
C ALA A 193 -14.63 2.99 5.51
N GLN A 194 -13.60 2.67 4.72
CA GLN A 194 -12.59 1.67 5.09
C GLN A 194 -11.77 2.14 6.30
N ILE A 195 -11.32 3.38 6.29
CA ILE A 195 -10.54 3.95 7.41
C ILE A 195 -11.39 4.04 8.68
N GLN A 196 -12.64 4.47 8.57
CA GLN A 196 -13.58 4.49 9.71
C GLN A 196 -13.80 3.09 10.31
N ARG A 197 -13.99 2.09 9.45
CA ARG A 197 -14.14 0.70 9.89
C ARG A 197 -12.87 0.15 10.54
N LEU A 198 -11.72 0.48 9.99
CA LEU A 198 -10.43 0.11 10.59
C LEU A 198 -10.25 0.74 11.97
N ALA A 199 -10.54 2.04 12.12
CA ALA A 199 -10.49 2.74 13.39
C ALA A 199 -11.44 2.12 14.43
N THR A 200 -12.64 1.76 14.02
CA THR A 200 -13.60 1.07 14.89
C THR A 200 -13.08 -0.31 15.31
N SER A 201 -12.52 -1.08 14.38
CA SER A 201 -11.96 -2.41 14.63
C SER A 201 -10.72 -2.38 15.52
N SER A 202 -9.94 -1.31 15.46
CA SER A 202 -8.74 -1.12 16.29
C SER A 202 -9.05 -0.74 17.73
N LYS A 203 -10.33 -0.53 18.08
CA LYS A 203 -10.75 0.01 19.40
C LYS A 203 -10.04 1.33 19.75
N ALA A 204 -9.68 2.09 18.74
CA ALA A 204 -9.04 3.38 18.89
C ALA A 204 -9.87 4.31 19.78
N PRO A 205 -9.26 5.23 20.53
CA PRO A 205 -9.99 6.23 21.29
C PRO A 205 -11.02 6.96 20.42
N LYS A 206 -12.14 7.39 21.01
CA LYS A 206 -13.20 8.09 20.26
C LYS A 206 -12.70 9.33 19.51
N SER A 207 -11.61 9.93 19.95
CA SER A 207 -10.92 11.03 19.25
C SER A 207 -10.38 10.68 17.87
N LEU A 208 -10.13 9.38 17.60
CA LEU A 208 -9.74 8.85 16.30
C LEU A 208 -10.91 8.26 15.50
N GLN A 209 -12.12 8.22 16.10
CA GLN A 209 -13.30 7.81 15.38
C GLN A 209 -13.83 8.99 14.58
N PHE A 210 -13.77 8.86 13.28
CA PHE A 210 -14.36 9.82 12.36
C PHE A 210 -15.88 9.85 12.55
N ASN A 211 -16.43 11.00 12.85
CA ASN A 211 -17.85 11.23 12.81
C ASN A 211 -18.16 12.30 11.74
N ASP A 212 -19.38 12.30 11.23
CA ASP A 212 -19.81 13.26 10.20
C ASP A 212 -19.62 14.73 10.62
N GLY A 213 -19.63 15.03 11.92
CA GLY A 213 -19.38 16.36 12.44
C GLY A 213 -17.95 16.85 12.22
N LEU A 214 -16.96 15.94 12.29
CA LEU A 214 -15.55 16.28 12.08
C LEU A 214 -15.28 16.58 10.59
N VAL A 215 -15.92 15.84 9.69
CA VAL A 215 -15.78 16.03 8.24
C VAL A 215 -16.40 17.36 7.80
N ARG A 216 -17.51 17.78 8.39
CA ARG A 216 -18.17 19.05 8.08
C ARG A 216 -17.38 20.27 8.52
N ASN A 217 -16.67 20.19 9.66
CA ASN A 217 -15.85 21.28 10.17
C ASN A 217 -14.54 21.48 9.39
N VAL A 218 -14.10 20.50 8.59
CA VAL A 218 -12.94 20.63 7.72
C VAL A 218 -13.30 21.21 6.34
N GLY A 219 -14.60 21.38 6.07
CA GLY A 219 -15.14 21.88 4.80
C GLY A 219 -15.69 23.32 4.84
N ALA A 220 -15.57 24.02 5.96
CA ALA A 220 -16.02 25.41 6.12
C ALA A 220 -14.85 26.40 6.01
#